data_9a576170713e5b5889b6eaa8e8e3e7a2
#
_entry.id   9a576170713e5b5889b6eaa8e8e3e7a2
#
_cell.length_a   1.000
_cell.length_b   1.000
_cell.length_c   1.000
_cell.angle_alpha   90.00
_cell.angle_beta   90.00
_cell.angle_gamma   90.00
#
_symmetry.space_group_name_H-M   'P 1'
#
loop_
_entity.id
_entity.type
_entity.pdbx_description
1 polymer ?
#
loop_
_entity_poly.entity_id
_entity_poly.type
_entity_poly.pdbx_seq_one_letter_code
_entity_poly.pdbx_strand_id
1 'polypeptide(L)'
;FLPGLIIDAIEGKNGDVLKAWADELMEKDIHVVNMLGCHDGIPLLDLKGLIPEERIQTLIDTIVERGGFVKNLHGQKNVYYQVNATYYSALGEDDKKMLLARALQLFMPGKPQVWYLDLFAGKNDHEAVKRAGAGGHKEINRTNLTTEQMDALLVRFGRGNEQQYLGHGQWGRADSRFFNDI
;
A
#
# COMPACT_ATOMS: atom_id res chain seq x y z
N PHE A 1 2.35 -6.88 11.75
CA PHE A 1 2.25 -6.21 10.45
C PHE A 1 0.88 -5.54 10.28
N LEU A 2 0.86 -4.23 9.95
CA LEU A 2 -0.40 -3.45 9.92
C LEU A 2 -0.40 -2.44 8.75
N PRO A 3 -0.63 -2.90 7.49
CA PRO A 3 -0.67 -2.00 6.34
C PRO A 3 -1.77 -0.93 6.44
N GLY A 4 -2.91 -1.25 7.04
CA GLY A 4 -3.98 -0.30 7.30
C GLY A 4 -3.56 0.81 8.26
N LEU A 5 -2.70 0.53 9.25
CA LEU A 5 -2.20 1.54 10.19
C LEU A 5 -1.25 2.54 9.52
N ILE A 6 -0.48 2.12 8.52
CA ILE A 6 0.35 3.02 7.72
C ILE A 6 -0.54 3.99 6.91
N ILE A 7 -1.63 3.49 6.30
CA ILE A 7 -2.58 4.36 5.58
C ILE A 7 -3.23 5.35 6.56
N ASP A 8 -3.68 4.87 7.72
CA ASP A 8 -4.27 5.72 8.77
C ASP A 8 -3.31 6.83 9.20
N ALA A 9 -2.04 6.49 9.42
CA ALA A 9 -1.02 7.48 9.80
C ALA A 9 -0.78 8.53 8.70
N ILE A 10 -0.73 8.11 7.44
CA ILE A 10 -0.51 9.00 6.30
C ILE A 10 -1.72 9.92 6.07
N GLU A 11 -2.93 9.36 6.02
CA GLU A 11 -4.16 10.13 5.77
C GLU A 11 -4.51 11.04 6.95
N GLY A 12 -4.33 10.56 8.17
CA GLY A 12 -4.53 11.31 9.40
C GLY A 12 -3.42 12.29 9.75
N LYS A 13 -2.27 12.25 9.02
CA LYS A 13 -1.07 13.06 9.30
C LYS A 13 -0.60 12.93 10.76
N ASN A 14 -0.78 11.76 11.33
CA ASN A 14 -0.41 11.45 12.71
C ASN A 14 0.16 10.04 12.79
N GLY A 15 1.42 9.93 13.19
CA GLY A 15 2.16 8.66 13.30
C GLY A 15 2.24 8.10 14.73
N ASP A 16 1.58 8.69 15.72
CA ASP A 16 1.76 8.32 17.13
C ASP A 16 1.43 6.85 17.40
N VAL A 17 0.30 6.36 16.88
CA VAL A 17 -0.10 4.95 17.04
C VAL A 17 0.85 4.03 16.29
N LEU A 18 1.26 4.39 15.08
CA LEU A 18 2.22 3.62 14.29
C LEU A 18 3.58 3.53 15.01
N LYS A 19 4.03 4.65 15.60
CA LYS A 19 5.27 4.69 16.39
C LYS A 19 5.15 3.81 17.63
N ALA A 20 4.07 3.94 18.40
CA ALA A 20 3.84 3.13 19.59
C ALA A 20 3.82 1.64 19.27
N TRP A 21 3.22 1.24 18.14
CA TRP A 21 3.25 -0.13 17.64
C TRP A 21 4.68 -0.61 17.33
N ALA A 22 5.48 0.23 16.66
CA ALA A 22 6.88 -0.09 16.36
C ALA A 22 7.72 -0.24 17.63
N ASP A 23 7.56 0.66 18.61
CA ASP A 23 8.24 0.61 19.90
C ASP A 23 7.89 -0.69 20.66
N GLU A 24 6.62 -1.10 20.66
CA GLU A 24 6.15 -2.34 21.29
C GLU A 24 6.75 -3.60 20.64
N LEU A 25 6.86 -3.64 19.31
CA LEU A 25 7.51 -4.74 18.59
C LEU A 25 8.98 -4.87 19.00
N MET A 26 9.68 -3.76 19.12
CA MET A 26 11.09 -3.73 19.53
C MET A 26 11.27 -4.14 21.01
N GLU A 27 10.44 -3.60 21.89
CA GLU A 27 10.50 -3.90 23.33
C GLU A 27 10.24 -5.39 23.62
N LYS A 28 9.29 -6.00 22.88
CA LYS A 28 8.94 -7.40 23.03
C LYS A 28 9.76 -8.36 22.18
N ASP A 29 10.74 -7.87 21.42
CA ASP A 29 11.55 -8.65 20.46
C ASP A 29 10.69 -9.48 19.49
N ILE A 30 9.62 -8.86 18.98
CA ILE A 30 8.70 -9.52 18.04
C ILE A 30 9.15 -9.28 16.61
N HIS A 31 9.43 -10.36 15.90
CA HIS A 31 9.82 -10.33 14.50
C HIS A 31 8.59 -10.47 13.59
N VAL A 32 8.37 -9.48 12.73
CA VAL A 32 7.23 -9.43 11.81
C VAL A 32 7.69 -9.30 10.35
N VAL A 33 6.78 -9.60 9.44
CA VAL A 33 6.95 -9.27 8.02
C VAL A 33 6.16 -8.00 7.72
N ASN A 34 6.83 -7.00 7.15
CA ASN A 34 6.22 -5.73 6.77
C ASN A 34 5.80 -5.76 5.30
N MET A 35 4.49 -5.71 5.04
CA MET A 35 3.94 -5.56 3.68
C MET A 35 3.09 -4.30 3.60
N LEU A 36 2.98 -3.70 2.42
CA LEU A 36 1.95 -2.71 2.11
C LEU A 36 0.73 -3.42 1.54
N GLY A 37 0.78 -3.83 0.28
CA GLY A 37 -0.25 -4.66 -0.33
C GLY A 37 0.18 -6.12 -0.49
N CYS A 38 -0.77 -6.96 -0.88
CA CYS A 38 -0.56 -8.36 -1.22
C CYS A 38 -1.68 -8.85 -2.15
N HIS A 39 -1.70 -10.14 -2.46
CA HIS A 39 -2.76 -10.79 -3.27
C HIS A 39 -4.14 -10.84 -2.58
N ASP A 40 -4.19 -10.61 -1.28
CA ASP A 40 -5.43 -10.40 -0.54
C ASP A 40 -5.80 -8.91 -0.48
N GLY A 41 -6.71 -8.50 0.34
CA GLY A 41 -7.00 -7.08 0.54
C GLY A 41 -6.18 -6.49 1.68
N ILE A 42 -6.40 -5.22 1.95
CA ILE A 42 -5.83 -4.50 3.10
C ILE A 42 -6.62 -4.94 4.35
N PRO A 43 -5.99 -5.60 5.33
CA PRO A 43 -6.66 -6.05 6.53
C PRO A 43 -7.05 -4.87 7.42
N LEU A 44 -8.25 -4.91 7.97
CA LEU A 44 -8.80 -3.85 8.82
C LEU A 44 -9.16 -4.37 10.22
N LEU A 45 -9.46 -5.67 10.32
CA LEU A 45 -9.83 -6.28 11.58
C LEU A 45 -8.73 -6.17 12.63
N ASP A 46 -7.48 -6.22 12.18
CA ASP A 46 -6.29 -6.13 13.03
C ASP A 46 -6.09 -4.73 13.65
N LEU A 47 -6.82 -3.71 13.16
CA LEU A 47 -6.78 -2.35 13.70
C LEU A 47 -7.70 -2.16 14.91
N LYS A 48 -8.61 -3.12 15.18
CA LYS A 48 -9.50 -3.05 16.34
C LYS A 48 -8.70 -3.10 17.64
N GLY A 49 -9.00 -2.14 18.51
CA GLY A 49 -8.28 -1.99 19.77
C GLY A 49 -6.99 -1.14 19.68
N LEU A 50 -6.49 -0.85 18.48
CA LEU A 50 -5.36 0.04 18.27
C LEU A 50 -5.79 1.48 17.96
N ILE A 51 -6.82 1.63 17.13
CA ILE A 51 -7.42 2.92 16.79
C ILE A 51 -8.93 2.86 17.02
N PRO A 52 -9.59 4.02 17.25
CA PRO A 52 -11.04 4.12 17.41
C PRO A 52 -11.79 3.56 16.19
N GLU A 53 -12.98 2.97 16.43
CA GLU A 53 -13.79 2.38 15.36
C GLU A 53 -14.19 3.40 14.29
N GLU A 54 -14.43 4.67 14.67
CA GLU A 54 -14.73 5.74 13.72
C GLU A 54 -13.56 5.99 12.75
N ARG A 55 -12.32 5.85 13.21
CA ARG A 55 -11.13 5.99 12.33
C ARG A 55 -11.02 4.81 11.38
N ILE A 56 -11.34 3.58 11.85
CA ILE A 56 -11.38 2.39 10.99
C ILE A 56 -12.46 2.60 9.91
N GLN A 57 -13.65 3.09 10.29
CA GLN A 57 -14.72 3.36 9.33
C GLN A 57 -14.32 4.43 8.31
N THR A 58 -13.71 5.53 8.76
CA THR A 58 -13.19 6.59 7.87
C THR A 58 -12.17 6.04 6.87
N LEU A 59 -11.30 5.13 7.33
CA LEU A 59 -10.32 4.46 6.47
C LEU A 59 -11.00 3.59 5.41
N ILE A 60 -12.01 2.82 5.81
CA ILE A 60 -12.82 2.00 4.89
C ILE A 60 -13.48 2.88 3.83
N ASP A 61 -14.19 3.92 4.26
CA ASP A 61 -14.93 4.82 3.38
C ASP A 61 -13.98 5.50 2.36
N THR A 62 -12.82 5.96 2.83
CA THR A 62 -11.79 6.55 1.99
C THR A 62 -11.29 5.58 0.90
N ILE A 63 -11.00 4.33 1.26
CA ILE A 63 -10.51 3.33 0.29
C ILE A 63 -11.63 2.93 -0.68
N VAL A 64 -12.87 2.84 -0.21
CA VAL A 64 -14.03 2.52 -1.06
C VAL A 64 -14.32 3.65 -2.04
N GLU A 65 -14.28 4.92 -1.62
CA GLU A 65 -14.40 6.08 -2.52
C GLU A 65 -13.32 6.07 -3.61
N ARG A 66 -12.15 5.54 -3.30
CA ARG A 66 -11.04 5.34 -4.25
C ARG A 66 -11.17 4.05 -5.08
N GLY A 67 -12.32 3.42 -5.06
CA GLY A 67 -12.68 2.27 -5.89
C GLY A 67 -12.37 0.90 -5.30
N GLY A 68 -12.06 0.81 -4.02
CA GLY A 68 -11.89 -0.46 -3.32
C GLY A 68 -13.23 -1.17 -3.04
N PHE A 69 -13.16 -2.47 -2.76
CA PHE A 69 -14.32 -3.28 -2.40
C PHE A 69 -14.18 -3.85 -0.99
N VAL A 70 -15.16 -3.61 -0.14
CA VAL A 70 -15.20 -4.21 1.20
C VAL A 70 -15.53 -5.70 1.14
N LYS A 71 -14.91 -6.46 2.02
CA LYS A 71 -15.22 -7.86 2.25
C LYS A 71 -15.65 -8.07 3.70
N ASN A 72 -16.87 -8.56 3.86
CA ASN A 72 -17.40 -8.93 5.17
C ASN A 72 -16.75 -10.21 5.71
N LEU A 73 -16.60 -10.31 7.02
CA LEU A 73 -16.24 -11.55 7.69
C LEU A 73 -17.35 -12.60 7.44
N HIS A 74 -16.96 -13.82 7.14
CA HIS A 74 -17.92 -14.89 6.82
C HIS A 74 -19.06 -14.99 7.83
N GLY A 75 -20.31 -14.89 7.33
CA GLY A 75 -21.52 -15.04 8.13
C GLY A 75 -21.92 -13.85 9.00
N GLN A 76 -21.14 -12.77 9.00
CA GLN A 76 -21.44 -11.56 9.78
C GLN A 76 -21.70 -10.38 8.84
N LYS A 77 -22.89 -9.76 8.94
CA LYS A 77 -23.19 -8.52 8.22
C LYS A 77 -22.51 -7.36 8.92
N ASN A 78 -21.94 -6.44 8.13
CA ASN A 78 -21.27 -5.21 8.60
C ASN A 78 -20.02 -5.42 9.48
N VAL A 79 -19.44 -6.61 9.50
CA VAL A 79 -18.11 -6.82 10.07
C VAL A 79 -17.13 -6.91 8.92
N TYR A 80 -16.47 -5.79 8.62
CA TYR A 80 -15.51 -5.74 7.54
C TYR A 80 -14.20 -6.42 7.95
N TYR A 81 -13.81 -7.41 7.16
CA TYR A 81 -12.57 -8.14 7.37
C TYR A 81 -11.39 -7.42 6.69
N GLN A 82 -11.60 -6.99 5.46
CA GLN A 82 -10.58 -6.34 4.63
C GLN A 82 -11.23 -5.47 3.54
N VAL A 83 -10.45 -4.55 2.97
CA VAL A 83 -10.79 -3.85 1.73
C VAL A 83 -9.88 -4.35 0.61
N ASN A 84 -10.47 -4.82 -0.48
CA ASN A 84 -9.74 -5.22 -1.68
C ASN A 84 -9.45 -3.99 -2.52
N ALA A 85 -8.20 -3.64 -2.64
CA ALA A 85 -7.66 -2.55 -3.43
C ALA A 85 -6.16 -2.75 -3.61
N THR A 86 -5.56 -2.16 -4.63
CA THR A 86 -4.11 -1.98 -4.63
C THR A 86 -3.73 -0.94 -3.59
N TYR A 87 -2.54 -1.06 -3.03
CA TYR A 87 -2.08 -0.12 -2.00
C TYR A 87 -1.93 1.30 -2.54
N TYR A 88 -1.47 1.42 -3.78
CA TYR A 88 -1.34 2.70 -4.47
C TYR A 88 -2.70 3.40 -4.66
N SER A 89 -3.73 2.68 -5.14
CA SER A 89 -5.08 3.26 -5.25
C SER A 89 -5.69 3.56 -3.88
N ALA A 90 -5.42 2.76 -2.86
CA ALA A 90 -5.86 3.04 -1.48
C ALA A 90 -5.26 4.35 -0.94
N LEU A 91 -4.05 4.73 -1.38
CA LEU A 91 -3.41 6.01 -1.07
C LEU A 91 -3.84 7.17 -1.99
N GLY A 92 -4.85 6.97 -2.86
CA GLY A 92 -5.36 7.98 -3.78
C GLY A 92 -4.49 8.21 -5.01
N GLU A 93 -3.67 7.23 -5.38
CA GLU A 93 -2.75 7.28 -6.52
C GLU A 93 -1.74 8.43 -6.42
N ASP A 94 -1.35 8.75 -5.19
CA ASP A 94 -0.39 9.80 -4.86
C ASP A 94 1.02 9.21 -4.70
N ASP A 95 1.93 9.58 -5.59
CA ASP A 95 3.32 9.08 -5.61
C ASP A 95 4.06 9.42 -4.31
N LYS A 96 3.82 10.59 -3.70
CA LYS A 96 4.49 11.01 -2.47
C LYS A 96 4.01 10.17 -1.28
N LYS A 97 2.71 9.90 -1.20
CA LYS A 97 2.15 9.02 -0.17
C LYS A 97 2.67 7.59 -0.33
N MET A 98 2.77 7.09 -1.58
CA MET A 98 3.32 5.76 -1.84
C MET A 98 4.80 5.66 -1.46
N LEU A 99 5.61 6.68 -1.79
CA LEU A 99 7.02 6.73 -1.37
C LEU A 99 7.16 6.79 0.15
N LEU A 100 6.32 7.58 0.84
CA LEU A 100 6.30 7.64 2.30
C LEU A 100 5.93 6.27 2.90
N ALA A 101 4.89 5.63 2.39
CA ALA A 101 4.49 4.29 2.84
C ALA A 101 5.61 3.27 2.63
N ARG A 102 6.30 3.33 1.49
CA ARG A 102 7.46 2.46 1.20
C ARG A 102 8.62 2.72 2.15
N ALA A 103 8.94 3.98 2.44
CA ALA A 103 9.96 4.33 3.43
C ALA A 103 9.60 3.77 4.81
N LEU A 104 8.37 3.97 5.27
CA LEU A 104 7.89 3.39 6.53
C LEU A 104 8.03 1.87 6.53
N GLN A 105 7.62 1.18 5.48
CA GLN A 105 7.77 -0.27 5.36
C GLN A 105 9.21 -0.75 5.51
N LEU A 106 10.16 -0.03 4.88
CA LEU A 106 11.57 -0.41 4.85
C LEU A 106 12.30 -0.11 6.16
N PHE A 107 11.89 0.94 6.87
CA PHE A 107 12.58 1.40 8.09
C PHE A 107 11.89 0.99 9.38
N MET A 108 10.67 0.46 9.35
CA MET A 108 10.01 -0.10 10.52
C MET A 108 10.64 -1.43 10.95
N PRO A 109 10.55 -1.79 12.25
CA PRO A 109 11.00 -3.10 12.73
C PRO A 109 10.35 -4.25 11.95
N GLY A 110 11.16 -5.22 11.50
CA GLY A 110 10.69 -6.38 10.75
C GLY A 110 11.39 -6.60 9.41
N LYS A 111 10.91 -7.57 8.65
CA LYS A 111 11.43 -7.90 7.31
C LYS A 111 10.50 -7.34 6.25
N PRO A 112 10.92 -6.40 5.39
CA PRO A 112 10.08 -5.89 4.32
C PRO A 112 9.86 -6.97 3.25
N GLN A 113 8.59 -7.15 2.88
CA GLN A 113 8.17 -7.98 1.74
C GLN A 113 7.39 -7.12 0.77
N VAL A 114 7.89 -6.97 -0.44
CA VAL A 114 7.29 -6.10 -1.46
C VAL A 114 6.42 -6.93 -2.39
N TRP A 115 5.15 -6.57 -2.49
CA TRP A 115 4.24 -7.08 -3.49
C TRP A 115 4.56 -6.44 -4.84
N TYR A 116 4.61 -7.25 -5.91
CA TYR A 116 5.07 -6.76 -7.21
C TYR A 116 4.23 -5.59 -7.76
N LEU A 117 2.91 -5.60 -7.58
CA LEU A 117 2.07 -4.46 -8.00
C LEU A 117 2.40 -3.17 -7.25
N ASP A 118 2.75 -3.27 -5.97
CA ASP A 118 3.16 -2.09 -5.19
C ASP A 118 4.52 -1.54 -5.64
N LEU A 119 5.41 -2.41 -6.15
CA LEU A 119 6.69 -2.00 -6.70
C LEU A 119 6.49 -1.08 -7.91
N PHE A 120 5.50 -1.38 -8.73
CA PHE A 120 5.16 -0.63 -9.94
C PHE A 120 4.03 0.39 -9.75
N ALA A 121 3.63 0.70 -8.51
CA ALA A 121 2.49 1.55 -8.20
C ALA A 121 1.24 1.16 -9.00
N GLY A 122 0.94 -0.14 -9.04
CA GLY A 122 -0.18 -0.69 -9.79
C GLY A 122 -1.51 -0.18 -9.25
N LYS A 123 -2.40 0.17 -10.19
CA LYS A 123 -3.73 0.69 -9.89
C LYS A 123 -4.76 -0.44 -9.77
N ASN A 124 -5.92 -0.10 -9.17
CA ASN A 124 -7.08 -0.99 -9.14
C ASN A 124 -7.50 -1.42 -10.55
N ASP A 125 -7.59 -2.74 -10.79
CA ASP A 125 -8.04 -3.31 -12.07
C ASP A 125 -9.54 -3.66 -12.03
N HIS A 126 -10.39 -2.67 -12.25
CA HIS A 126 -11.84 -2.87 -12.30
C HIS A 126 -12.28 -3.74 -13.49
N GLU A 127 -11.52 -3.75 -14.58
CA GLU A 127 -11.83 -4.58 -15.73
C GLU A 127 -11.58 -6.06 -15.44
N ALA A 128 -10.52 -6.39 -14.67
CA ALA A 128 -10.30 -7.76 -14.21
C ALA A 128 -11.45 -8.23 -13.31
N VAL A 129 -11.94 -7.36 -12.39
CA VAL A 129 -13.10 -7.67 -11.55
C VAL A 129 -14.34 -7.96 -12.38
N LYS A 130 -14.63 -7.14 -13.41
CA LYS A 130 -15.77 -7.36 -14.33
C LYS A 130 -15.64 -8.67 -15.08
N ARG A 131 -14.44 -8.99 -15.59
CA ARG A 131 -14.19 -10.26 -16.30
C ARG A 131 -14.38 -11.48 -15.41
N ALA A 132 -13.97 -11.38 -14.15
CA ALA A 132 -14.10 -12.48 -13.19
C ALA A 132 -15.55 -12.72 -12.71
N GLY A 133 -16.41 -11.70 -12.80
CA GLY A 133 -17.81 -11.81 -12.42
C GLY A 133 -18.04 -11.92 -10.92
N ALA A 134 -19.08 -12.65 -10.51
CA ALA A 134 -19.47 -12.79 -9.12
C ALA A 134 -18.34 -13.38 -8.25
N GLY A 135 -17.98 -12.69 -7.17
CA GLY A 135 -16.89 -13.11 -6.27
C GLY A 135 -15.48 -12.69 -6.70
N GLY A 136 -15.32 -12.05 -7.88
CA GLY A 136 -14.03 -11.64 -8.44
C GLY A 136 -13.39 -10.38 -7.82
N HIS A 137 -13.85 -9.90 -6.66
CA HIS A 137 -13.36 -8.66 -6.06
C HIS A 137 -11.85 -8.66 -5.78
N LYS A 138 -11.25 -9.82 -5.56
CA LYS A 138 -9.80 -9.95 -5.34
C LYS A 138 -8.97 -9.72 -6.60
N GLU A 139 -9.58 -9.81 -7.79
CA GLU A 139 -8.86 -9.57 -9.04
C GLU A 139 -8.44 -8.10 -9.20
N ILE A 140 -9.03 -7.19 -8.41
CA ILE A 140 -8.70 -5.77 -8.42
C ILE A 140 -7.21 -5.48 -8.14
N ASN A 141 -6.56 -6.32 -7.33
CA ASN A 141 -5.16 -6.16 -6.91
C ASN A 141 -4.27 -7.35 -7.33
N ARG A 142 -4.65 -8.05 -8.41
CA ARG A 142 -3.94 -9.23 -8.93
C ARG A 142 -3.57 -9.15 -10.39
N THR A 143 -3.56 -7.94 -10.96
CA THR A 143 -3.20 -7.72 -12.37
C THR A 143 -1.85 -8.32 -12.68
N ASN A 144 -1.78 -9.13 -13.72
CA ASN A 144 -0.53 -9.58 -14.29
C ASN A 144 0.04 -8.48 -15.20
N LEU A 145 1.28 -8.09 -14.94
CA LEU A 145 1.98 -7.13 -15.78
C LEU A 145 2.80 -7.88 -16.83
N THR A 146 2.75 -7.44 -18.10
CA THR A 146 3.68 -7.90 -19.12
C THR A 146 5.02 -7.17 -18.98
N THR A 147 6.08 -7.72 -19.58
CA THR A 147 7.40 -7.08 -19.58
C THR A 147 7.33 -5.67 -20.15
N GLU A 148 6.58 -5.49 -21.24
CA GLU A 148 6.40 -4.18 -21.89
C GLU A 148 5.69 -3.17 -20.97
N GLN A 149 4.71 -3.64 -20.19
CA GLN A 149 4.02 -2.80 -19.21
C GLN A 149 4.98 -2.40 -18.06
N MET A 150 5.78 -3.34 -17.57
CA MET A 150 6.79 -3.06 -16.54
C MET A 150 7.83 -2.05 -17.04
N ASP A 151 8.35 -2.23 -18.26
CA ASP A 151 9.30 -1.29 -18.87
C ASP A 151 8.71 0.10 -19.02
N ALA A 152 7.46 0.21 -19.47
CA ALA A 152 6.78 1.51 -19.59
C ALA A 152 6.60 2.20 -18.24
N LEU A 153 6.32 1.47 -17.17
CA LEU A 153 6.20 2.00 -15.82
C LEU A 153 7.57 2.47 -15.28
N LEU A 154 8.64 1.71 -15.51
CA LEU A 154 10.00 2.08 -15.11
C LEU A 154 10.46 3.35 -15.80
N VAL A 155 10.19 3.50 -17.11
CA VAL A 155 10.50 4.71 -17.88
C VAL A 155 9.75 5.92 -17.32
N ARG A 156 8.49 5.76 -16.91
CA ARG A 156 7.71 6.83 -16.29
C ARG A 156 8.34 7.32 -14.99
N PHE A 157 8.77 6.39 -14.12
CA PHE A 157 9.44 6.74 -12.87
C PHE A 157 10.82 7.38 -13.10
N GLY A 158 11.60 6.91 -14.08
CA GLY A 158 12.89 7.51 -14.45
C GLY A 158 12.74 8.93 -14.97
N ARG A 159 11.77 9.21 -15.83
CA ARG A 159 11.54 10.56 -16.39
C ARG A 159 10.96 11.54 -15.36
N GLY A 160 10.12 11.09 -14.44
CA GLY A 160 9.59 11.92 -13.36
C GLY A 160 10.70 12.45 -12.46
N ASN A 161 11.72 11.65 -12.21
CA ASN A 161 12.88 12.07 -11.44
C ASN A 161 13.74 13.09 -12.19
N GLU A 162 13.97 12.94 -13.49
CA GLU A 162 14.78 13.89 -14.27
C GLU A 162 14.16 15.30 -14.34
N GLN A 163 12.84 15.41 -14.50
CA GLN A 163 12.16 16.71 -14.54
C GLN A 163 12.07 17.41 -13.19
N GLN A 164 11.97 16.65 -12.09
CA GLN A 164 11.90 17.21 -10.73
C GLN A 164 13.30 17.67 -10.23
N TYR A 165 14.37 17.03 -10.69
CA TYR A 165 15.75 17.37 -10.30
C TYR A 165 16.41 18.45 -11.17
N LEU A 166 15.91 18.71 -12.38
CA LEU A 166 16.40 19.81 -13.24
C LEU A 166 15.93 21.20 -12.80
N GLY A 167 14.97 21.29 -11.86
CA GLY A 167 14.45 22.57 -11.34
C GLY A 167 15.24 23.19 -10.18
N HIS A 168 16.10 22.44 -9.50
CA HIS A 168 16.95 22.95 -8.41
C HIS A 168 18.33 22.33 -8.51
N GLY A 169 19.27 23.13 -9.00
CA GLY A 169 20.64 22.74 -9.29
C GLY A 169 21.32 21.89 -8.22
N GLN A 170 22.08 20.94 -8.71
CA GLN A 170 23.12 20.16 -8.05
C GLN A 170 22.68 19.15 -6.97
N TRP A 171 22.14 18.01 -7.43
CA TRP A 171 22.45 16.72 -6.78
C TRP A 171 22.69 15.70 -7.89
N GLY A 172 23.85 15.06 -7.83
CA GLY A 172 24.32 14.16 -8.86
C GLY A 172 23.37 13.01 -9.14
N ARG A 173 23.46 12.48 -10.33
CA ARG A 173 22.73 11.31 -10.85
C ARG A 173 22.54 10.28 -9.76
N ALA A 174 21.29 10.04 -9.37
CA ALA A 174 20.93 8.83 -8.66
C ALA A 174 21.21 7.68 -9.63
N ASP A 175 22.20 6.91 -9.28
CA ASP A 175 22.79 5.87 -10.09
C ASP A 175 21.73 4.81 -10.40
N SER A 176 21.49 4.53 -11.68
CA SER A 176 20.65 3.41 -12.14
C SER A 176 21.12 2.03 -11.64
N ARG A 177 22.20 2.00 -10.89
CA ARG A 177 22.78 0.79 -10.26
C ARG A 177 21.97 0.26 -9.09
N PHE A 178 21.06 1.04 -8.52
CA PHE A 178 20.25 0.57 -7.38
C PHE A 178 19.25 -0.55 -7.74
N PHE A 179 18.94 -0.72 -9.02
CA PHE A 179 18.02 -1.76 -9.49
C PHE A 179 18.70 -2.94 -10.20
N ASN A 180 20.02 -2.89 -10.39
CA ASN A 180 20.75 -3.98 -11.06
C ASN A 180 21.38 -4.99 -10.10
N ASP A 181 21.33 -4.77 -8.79
CA ASP A 181 21.92 -5.62 -7.76
C ASP A 181 20.89 -6.31 -6.83
N ILE A 182 19.61 -6.41 -7.29
CA ILE A 182 18.57 -7.18 -6.57
C ILE A 182 18.20 -8.41 -7.41
#